data_bbdc8ded996998ae9c2beb8244ce7d3f
#
_entry.id   bbdc8ded996998ae9c2beb8244ce7d3f
#
_cell.length_a   1.000
_cell.length_b   1.000
_cell.length_c   1.000
_cell.angle_alpha   90.00
_cell.angle_beta   90.00
_cell.angle_gamma   90.00
#
_symmetry.space_group_name_H-M   'P 1'
#
loop_
_entity.id
_entity.type
_entity.pdbx_description
1 polymer ?
#
loop_
_entity_poly.entity_id
_entity_poly.type
_entity_poly.pdbx_seq_one_letter_code
_entity_poly.pdbx_strand_id
1 'polypeptide(L)'
;MKIDNNSGYVLFINLILITLIGLFIPLLIQQQKINYRILNNRITAAQNKEAVESGLQYQLYFLKEENLLLDQKLDLSQKIEVELKGEEDDNFIYLSASLNDKIPYSAEMKLEKDSLKIIEKIIYRSE
;
A
#
# COMPACT_ATOMS: atom_id res chain seq x y z
N MET A 1 -60.02 32.48 -15.73
CA MET A 1 -59.06 31.43 -15.43
C MET A 1 -58.18 31.88 -14.28
N LYS A 2 -58.41 31.37 -13.08
CA LYS A 2 -57.50 31.66 -11.97
C LYS A 2 -56.23 30.85 -12.17
N ILE A 3 -55.12 31.51 -12.50
CA ILE A 3 -53.82 30.94 -12.43
C ILE A 3 -53.47 30.87 -10.96
N ASP A 4 -53.44 29.66 -10.44
CA ASP A 4 -53.02 29.41 -9.07
C ASP A 4 -51.55 29.83 -8.95
N ASN A 5 -51.26 30.86 -8.16
CA ASN A 5 -49.89 31.32 -7.89
C ASN A 5 -49.03 30.20 -7.30
N ASN A 6 -49.64 29.15 -6.76
CA ASN A 6 -48.96 27.97 -6.23
C ASN A 6 -48.31 27.10 -7.32
N SER A 7 -48.87 27.04 -8.55
CA SER A 7 -48.29 26.24 -9.63
C SER A 7 -46.92 26.79 -10.11
N GLY A 8 -46.80 28.13 -10.19
CA GLY A 8 -45.54 28.77 -10.53
C GLY A 8 -44.49 28.59 -9.47
N TYR A 9 -44.89 28.62 -8.21
CA TYR A 9 -44.01 28.40 -7.09
C TYR A 9 -43.48 26.94 -7.03
N VAL A 10 -44.37 25.98 -7.27
CA VAL A 10 -43.98 24.55 -7.33
C VAL A 10 -43.01 24.28 -8.48
N LEU A 11 -43.29 24.88 -9.66
CA LEU A 11 -42.37 24.77 -10.78
C LEU A 11 -40.98 25.37 -10.48
N PHE A 12 -40.96 26.53 -9.81
CA PHE A 12 -39.71 27.17 -9.40
C PHE A 12 -38.90 26.34 -8.42
N ILE A 13 -39.58 25.75 -7.39
CA ILE A 13 -38.92 24.85 -6.43
C ILE A 13 -38.39 23.61 -7.14
N ASN A 14 -39.14 23.00 -8.04
CA ASN A 14 -38.72 21.84 -8.80
C ASN A 14 -37.49 22.14 -9.66
N LEU A 15 -37.44 23.33 -10.26
CA LEU A 15 -36.30 23.78 -11.04
C LEU A 15 -35.04 23.91 -10.17
N ILE A 16 -35.18 24.49 -8.97
CA ILE A 16 -34.10 24.59 -7.99
C ILE A 16 -33.61 23.20 -7.58
N LEU A 17 -34.53 22.28 -7.27
CA LEU A 17 -34.20 20.93 -6.86
C LEU A 17 -33.44 20.17 -7.97
N ILE A 18 -33.92 20.27 -9.21
CA ILE A 18 -33.24 19.63 -10.38
C ILE A 18 -31.85 20.21 -10.57
N THR A 19 -31.70 21.54 -10.42
CA THR A 19 -30.41 22.20 -10.54
C THR A 19 -29.44 21.75 -9.43
N LEU A 20 -29.91 21.68 -8.19
CA LEU A 20 -29.15 21.19 -7.05
C LEU A 20 -28.68 19.73 -7.26
N ILE A 21 -29.60 18.86 -7.67
CA ILE A 21 -29.26 17.46 -7.97
C ILE A 21 -28.23 17.39 -9.07
N GLY A 22 -28.40 18.18 -10.15
CA GLY A 22 -27.45 18.25 -11.26
C GLY A 22 -26.07 18.74 -10.87
N LEU A 23 -25.95 19.54 -9.81
CA LEU A 23 -24.67 19.96 -9.23
C LEU A 23 -24.07 18.91 -8.29
N PHE A 24 -24.91 18.23 -7.49
CA PHE A 24 -24.45 17.26 -6.51
C PHE A 24 -23.95 15.96 -7.14
N ILE A 25 -24.55 15.49 -8.22
CA ILE A 25 -24.17 14.22 -8.87
C ILE A 25 -22.70 14.24 -9.32
N PRO A 26 -22.19 15.25 -10.04
CA PRO A 26 -20.78 15.30 -10.41
C PRO A 26 -19.83 15.34 -9.21
N LEU A 27 -20.22 16.04 -8.14
CA LEU A 27 -19.44 16.10 -6.91
C LEU A 27 -19.33 14.73 -6.23
N LEU A 28 -20.46 14.00 -6.15
CA LEU A 28 -20.48 12.65 -5.59
C LEU A 28 -19.63 11.68 -6.40
N ILE A 29 -19.69 11.76 -7.73
CA ILE A 29 -18.87 10.93 -8.62
C ILE A 29 -17.39 11.24 -8.41
N GLN A 30 -17.02 12.51 -8.31
CA GLN A 30 -15.64 12.91 -8.06
C GLN A 30 -15.15 12.41 -6.71
N GLN A 31 -15.97 12.50 -5.66
CA GLN A 31 -15.65 11.99 -4.33
C GLN A 31 -15.46 10.47 -4.33
N GLN A 32 -16.31 9.74 -5.04
CA GLN A 32 -16.17 8.28 -5.19
C GLN A 32 -14.87 7.91 -5.89
N LYS A 33 -14.46 8.65 -6.93
CA LYS A 33 -13.18 8.44 -7.62
C LYS A 33 -11.99 8.65 -6.68
N ILE A 34 -12.02 9.69 -5.86
CA ILE A 34 -10.99 9.97 -4.86
C ILE A 34 -10.93 8.83 -3.83
N ASN A 35 -12.06 8.42 -3.31
CA ASN A 35 -12.15 7.32 -2.33
C ASN A 35 -11.64 6.01 -2.91
N TYR A 36 -11.95 5.73 -4.17
CA TYR A 36 -11.45 4.54 -4.88
C TYR A 36 -9.92 4.56 -5.03
N ARG A 37 -9.35 5.71 -5.37
CA ARG A 37 -7.89 5.87 -5.44
C ARG A 37 -7.22 5.67 -4.08
N ILE A 38 -7.80 6.24 -3.03
CA ILE A 38 -7.29 6.08 -1.66
C ILE A 38 -7.32 4.60 -1.26
N LEU A 39 -8.43 3.93 -1.51
CA LEU A 39 -8.58 2.50 -1.21
C LEU A 39 -7.56 1.66 -1.98
N ASN A 40 -7.42 1.92 -3.28
CA ASN A 40 -6.47 1.21 -4.13
C ASN A 40 -5.03 1.40 -3.66
N ASN A 41 -4.66 2.63 -3.28
CA ASN A 41 -3.33 2.91 -2.74
C ASN A 41 -3.09 2.20 -1.41
N ARG A 42 -4.10 2.12 -0.55
CA ARG A 42 -4.00 1.38 0.72
C ARG A 42 -3.81 -0.12 0.50
N ILE A 43 -4.54 -0.70 -0.44
CA ILE A 43 -4.40 -2.11 -0.80
C ILE A 43 -2.99 -2.37 -1.35
N THR A 44 -2.53 -1.55 -2.27
CA THR A 44 -1.19 -1.67 -2.85
C THR A 44 -0.10 -1.52 -1.79
N ALA A 45 -0.24 -0.54 -0.89
CA ALA A 45 0.70 -0.35 0.22
C ALA A 45 0.75 -1.58 1.15
N ALA A 46 -0.41 -2.14 1.49
CA ALA A 46 -0.49 -3.34 2.33
C ALA A 46 0.14 -4.55 1.64
N GLN A 47 -0.10 -4.74 0.35
CA GLN A 47 0.51 -5.82 -0.44
C GLN A 47 2.02 -5.67 -0.53
N ASN A 48 2.52 -4.48 -0.76
CA ASN A 48 3.95 -4.20 -0.86
C ASN A 48 4.66 -4.38 0.48
N LYS A 49 4.03 -3.95 1.56
CA LYS A 49 4.52 -4.19 2.92
C LYS A 49 4.62 -5.68 3.24
N GLU A 50 3.59 -6.43 2.92
CA GLU A 50 3.56 -7.89 3.10
C GLU A 50 4.61 -8.58 2.24
N ALA A 51 4.82 -8.11 1.01
CA ALA A 51 5.82 -8.65 0.09
C ALA A 51 7.25 -8.52 0.65
N VAL A 52 7.63 -7.35 1.16
CA VAL A 52 8.96 -7.17 1.75
C VAL A 52 9.13 -7.96 3.06
N GLU A 53 8.08 -8.06 3.85
CA GLU A 53 8.08 -8.90 5.05
C GLU A 53 8.27 -10.38 4.71
N SER A 54 7.58 -10.86 3.68
CA SER A 54 7.75 -12.22 3.17
C SER A 54 9.16 -12.47 2.66
N GLY A 55 9.75 -11.48 1.99
CA GLY A 55 11.15 -11.53 1.55
C GLY A 55 12.13 -11.68 2.72
N LEU A 56 11.92 -10.95 3.82
CA LEU A 56 12.72 -11.11 5.03
C LEU A 56 12.56 -12.49 5.65
N GLN A 57 11.34 -13.00 5.74
CA GLN A 57 11.09 -14.34 6.29
C GLN A 57 11.75 -15.42 5.43
N TYR A 58 11.72 -15.26 4.13
CA TYR A 58 12.41 -16.15 3.19
C TYR A 58 13.93 -16.15 3.41
N GLN A 59 14.53 -14.98 3.55
CA GLN A 59 15.98 -14.85 3.87
C GLN A 59 16.30 -15.48 5.23
N LEU A 60 15.48 -15.24 6.23
CA LEU A 60 15.67 -15.80 7.58
C LEU A 60 15.61 -17.34 7.56
N TYR A 61 14.69 -17.91 6.81
CA TYR A 61 14.57 -19.33 6.61
C TYR A 61 15.86 -19.92 6.02
N PHE A 62 16.36 -19.36 4.93
CA PHE A 62 17.60 -19.84 4.29
C PHE A 62 18.82 -19.66 5.19
N LEU A 63 18.87 -18.58 5.96
CA LEU A 63 19.94 -18.36 6.93
C LEU A 63 19.96 -19.43 8.04
N LYS A 64 18.79 -19.78 8.58
CA LYS A 64 18.65 -20.78 9.65
C LYS A 64 18.88 -22.20 9.16
N GLU A 65 18.36 -22.55 7.99
CA GLU A 65 18.38 -23.92 7.47
C GLU A 65 19.65 -24.25 6.70
N GLU A 66 20.13 -23.32 5.89
CA GLU A 66 21.27 -23.54 4.97
C GLU A 66 22.49 -22.68 5.28
N ASN A 67 22.39 -21.81 6.29
CA ASN A 67 23.43 -20.83 6.65
C ASN A 67 23.93 -20.00 5.45
N LEU A 68 22.98 -19.62 4.60
CA LEU A 68 23.23 -18.91 3.36
C LEU A 68 22.63 -17.50 3.42
N LEU A 69 23.46 -16.49 3.09
CA LEU A 69 22.98 -15.13 2.86
C LEU A 69 22.55 -14.99 1.41
N LEU A 70 21.31 -14.57 1.20
CA LEU A 70 20.75 -14.36 -0.12
C LEU A 70 21.02 -12.94 -0.62
N ASP A 71 21.43 -12.83 -1.86
CA ASP A 71 21.64 -11.58 -2.56
C ASP A 71 21.05 -11.70 -3.97
N GLN A 72 19.74 -11.73 -4.04
CA GLN A 72 19.00 -12.03 -5.25
C GLN A 72 17.66 -11.31 -5.30
N LYS A 73 17.02 -11.37 -6.45
CA LYS A 73 15.65 -10.91 -6.64
C LYS A 73 14.68 -12.07 -6.53
N LEU A 74 13.61 -11.86 -5.81
CA LEU A 74 12.56 -12.85 -5.60
C LEU A 74 11.26 -12.38 -6.25
N ASP A 75 10.75 -13.17 -7.18
CA ASP A 75 9.45 -12.94 -7.80
C ASP A 75 8.36 -13.60 -6.98
N LEU A 76 7.56 -12.80 -6.28
CA LEU A 76 6.41 -13.27 -5.50
C LEU A 76 5.16 -13.43 -6.35
N SER A 77 5.04 -12.62 -7.39
CA SER A 77 3.96 -12.70 -8.38
C SER A 77 4.41 -12.06 -9.69
N GLN A 78 3.59 -12.15 -10.72
CA GLN A 78 3.91 -11.56 -12.03
C GLN A 78 4.22 -10.05 -12.00
N LYS A 79 3.85 -9.35 -10.92
CA LYS A 79 3.99 -7.90 -10.79
C LYS A 79 4.82 -7.47 -9.58
N ILE A 80 5.17 -8.39 -8.69
CA ILE A 80 5.85 -8.09 -7.42
C ILE A 80 7.20 -8.78 -7.41
N GLU A 81 8.24 -7.97 -7.51
CA GLU A 81 9.64 -8.39 -7.42
C GLU A 81 10.27 -7.73 -6.20
N VAL A 82 10.83 -8.55 -5.33
CA VAL A 82 11.51 -8.09 -4.11
C VAL A 82 13.00 -8.35 -4.24
N GLU A 83 13.81 -7.32 -4.04
CA GLU A 83 15.26 -7.44 -4.01
C GLU A 83 15.71 -7.77 -2.60
N LEU A 84 16.41 -8.89 -2.46
CA LEU A 84 16.94 -9.39 -1.20
C LEU A 84 18.44 -9.12 -1.11
N LYS A 85 18.88 -8.57 0.01
CA LYS A 85 20.30 -8.38 0.32
C LYS A 85 20.61 -8.89 1.70
N GLY A 86 21.77 -9.53 1.83
CA GLY A 86 22.28 -9.98 3.11
C GLY A 86 23.73 -9.52 3.27
N GLU A 87 24.02 -8.92 4.41
CA GLU A 87 25.36 -8.51 4.79
C GLU A 87 25.69 -9.06 6.17
N GLU A 88 26.94 -9.38 6.41
CA GLU A 88 27.40 -9.79 7.73
C GLU A 88 28.62 -8.98 8.16
N ASP A 89 28.65 -8.72 9.45
CA ASP A 89 29.68 -8.06 10.19
C ASP A 89 30.27 -9.07 11.19
N ASP A 90 31.27 -8.70 11.97
CA ASP A 90 31.89 -9.57 12.96
C ASP A 90 30.91 -10.10 14.02
N ASN A 91 29.91 -9.32 14.39
CA ASN A 91 28.96 -9.64 15.46
C ASN A 91 27.51 -9.77 15.00
N PHE A 92 27.13 -9.19 13.86
CA PHE A 92 25.75 -9.06 13.42
C PHE A 92 25.56 -9.46 11.97
N ILE A 93 24.34 -9.88 11.66
CA ILE A 93 23.87 -10.13 10.30
C ILE A 93 22.76 -9.15 9.99
N TYR A 94 22.83 -8.52 8.82
CA TYR A 94 21.85 -7.56 8.34
C TYR A 94 21.16 -8.14 7.11
N LEU A 95 19.85 -8.32 7.23
CA LEU A 95 19.01 -8.74 6.12
C LEU A 95 18.16 -7.57 5.67
N SER A 96 18.02 -7.39 4.36
CA SER A 96 17.14 -6.37 3.81
C SER A 96 16.34 -6.92 2.63
N ALA A 97 15.10 -6.47 2.54
CA ALA A 97 14.22 -6.73 1.42
C ALA A 97 13.63 -5.39 0.97
N SER A 98 13.72 -5.10 -0.32
CA SER A 98 13.21 -3.86 -0.88
C SER A 98 12.36 -4.14 -2.12
N LEU A 99 11.32 -3.34 -2.27
CA LEU A 99 10.42 -3.40 -3.41
C LEU A 99 10.33 -2.00 -4.03
N ASN A 100 10.65 -1.91 -5.31
CA ASN A 100 10.60 -0.66 -6.07
C ASN A 100 9.36 -0.65 -6.96
N ASP A 101 8.32 -0.01 -6.49
CA ASP A 101 7.04 0.16 -7.17
C ASP A 101 6.53 1.58 -6.92
N LYS A 102 5.33 1.89 -7.35
CA LYS A 102 4.69 3.20 -7.10
C LYS A 102 4.64 3.56 -5.61
N ILE A 103 4.47 2.55 -4.76
CA ILE A 103 4.54 2.69 -3.31
C ILE A 103 5.68 1.80 -2.82
N PRO A 104 6.93 2.31 -2.81
CA PRO A 104 8.08 1.51 -2.46
C PRO A 104 8.13 1.23 -0.95
N TYR A 105 8.47 0.00 -0.61
CA TYR A 105 8.67 -0.45 0.76
C TYR A 105 10.02 -1.11 0.92
N SER A 106 10.58 -0.98 2.10
CA SER A 106 11.79 -1.67 2.51
C SER A 106 11.62 -2.26 3.90
N ALA A 107 12.23 -3.39 4.11
CA ALA A 107 12.27 -4.03 5.42
C ALA A 107 13.71 -4.40 5.74
N GLU A 108 14.11 -4.18 6.97
CA GLU A 108 15.44 -4.47 7.46
C GLU A 108 15.37 -5.28 8.75
N MET A 109 16.28 -6.20 8.90
CA MET A 109 16.38 -7.05 10.09
C MET A 109 17.83 -7.15 10.52
N LYS A 110 18.08 -6.94 11.80
CA LYS A 110 19.39 -7.12 12.43
C LYS A 110 19.34 -8.33 13.35
N LEU A 111 20.28 -9.23 13.17
CA LEU A 111 20.38 -10.48 13.91
C LEU A 111 21.75 -10.59 14.59
N GLU A 112 21.77 -11.23 15.74
CA GLU A 112 23.01 -11.66 16.36
C GLU A 112 23.58 -12.86 15.62
N LYS A 113 24.87 -12.80 15.26
CA LYS A 113 25.53 -13.80 14.38
C LYS A 113 25.54 -15.20 14.99
N ASP A 114 25.80 -15.32 16.28
CA ASP A 114 25.98 -16.62 16.93
C ASP A 114 24.64 -17.33 17.22
N SER A 115 23.64 -16.59 17.70
CA SER A 115 22.34 -17.14 18.13
C SER A 115 21.24 -16.99 17.09
N LEU A 116 21.42 -16.18 16.06
CA LEU A 116 20.41 -15.79 15.08
C LEU A 116 19.18 -15.14 15.73
N LYS A 117 19.38 -14.52 16.89
CA LYS A 117 18.34 -13.79 17.59
C LYS A 117 18.06 -12.46 16.90
N ILE A 118 16.81 -12.18 16.65
CA ILE A 118 16.39 -10.89 16.06
C ILE A 118 16.57 -9.79 17.11
N ILE A 119 17.43 -8.82 16.81
CA ILE A 119 17.67 -7.66 17.66
C ILE A 119 16.74 -6.51 17.27
N GLU A 120 16.59 -6.28 15.98
CA GLU A 120 15.78 -5.21 15.43
C GLU A 120 15.15 -5.63 14.12
N LYS A 121 13.90 -5.23 13.91
CA LYS A 121 13.16 -5.43 12.67
C LYS A 121 12.39 -4.15 12.37
N ILE A 122 12.61 -3.58 11.19
CA ILE A 122 11.96 -2.35 10.73
C ILE A 122 11.34 -2.59 9.38
N ILE A 123 10.12 -2.14 9.20
CA ILE A 123 9.45 -2.07 7.90
C ILE A 123 9.03 -0.63 7.68
N TYR A 124 9.46 -0.04 6.57
CA TYR A 124 9.19 1.37 6.29
C TYR A 124 8.93 1.59 4.81
N ARG A 125 8.24 2.68 4.52
CA ARG A 125 8.06 3.14 3.14
C ARG A 125 9.33 3.84 2.71
N SER A 126 9.98 3.33 1.69
CA SER A 126 11.14 3.97 1.08
C SER A 126 10.70 5.08 0.13
N GLU A 127 11.42 6.18 0.15
CA GLU A 127 11.17 7.31 -0.77
C GLU A 127 11.90 7.12 -2.10
#